data_799134c9e94149568c43359564ab4570
#
_entry.id   799134c9e94149568c43359564ab4570
#
_cell.length_a   1.000
_cell.length_b   1.000
_cell.length_c   1.000
_cell.angle_alpha   90.00
_cell.angle_beta   90.00
_cell.angle_gamma   90.00
#
_symmetry.space_group_name_H-M   'P 1'
#
loop_
_entity.id
_entity.type
_entity.pdbx_description
1 polymer ?
#
loop_
_entity_poly.entity_id
_entity_poly.type
_entity_poly.pdbx_seq_one_letter_code
_entity_poly.pdbx_strand_id
1 'polypeptide(L)'
;MGRSTTAVMLLGLATSGVASTGMAQAETVAPPVASEQVAPGVPSPPVEPRAPAPSVPGSTEPALTTTVDASRAPSVPARFGADGPTRTARGTSWDAWGEGRARVNQSTAFGVDDVGTSANQRTWAQSRVLAGGRWAPSDTLRFELELDALSGFLVGDAMRLGTTFTPRPFPLALDGNDRVRIIPRKANVLWTTSVGQLSLGAQTFNWGTGMLANDGAGAAQNDGLQFGDAWMGSVVARAAFLTKPFAGSKTDFVRALSLFVAADFVLRDDNASVFDGDLAGAGVIGARVETGPTALGALVVGRRQVDRLDPNRPGATRSLTTVAVFDAWGRHRLDLGRAQHLTLEAEATLIAGRSTRPLSDETLAGADVLQLGGLVRARWDVDPAHLTAALEAGYASGDNDPRDRVARTFSMNSDHNVGFVLFDHVLPMMTARAIDRLAAPALSGTPPASARFLVNPGAVSNAAYLHPVVKWRPLEPVELRLGYAFAVAASDVADAWQTAINGGFSTTPGGRVFGGRVYGHELDARVSWTPTLPGAVRLLLGAEGGLLVPGSAFDGVQNLGTPWLVRGMASVRW
;
A
#
# COMPACT_ATOMS: atom_id res chain seq x y z
N MET A 1 4.30 46.50 -3.29
CA MET A 1 5.33 45.46 -3.42
C MET A 1 4.81 44.23 -2.69
N GLY A 2 4.02 43.42 -3.39
CA GLY A 2 3.42 42.23 -2.83
C GLY A 2 4.33 41.04 -2.99
N ARG A 3 4.72 40.42 -1.91
CA ARG A 3 5.40 39.11 -1.93
C ARG A 3 4.31 38.04 -2.02
N SER A 4 4.17 37.44 -3.19
CA SER A 4 3.40 36.21 -3.36
C SER A 4 4.24 35.05 -2.84
N THR A 5 3.91 34.53 -1.68
CA THR A 5 4.50 33.29 -1.14
C THR A 5 3.59 32.15 -1.61
N THR A 6 4.09 31.34 -2.51
CA THR A 6 3.37 30.16 -3.01
C THR A 6 3.79 28.97 -2.17
N ALA A 7 2.90 28.43 -1.43
CA ALA A 7 3.08 27.20 -0.64
C ALA A 7 2.16 26.09 -1.17
N VAL A 8 2.50 24.86 -1.01
CA VAL A 8 1.96 23.72 -1.75
C VAL A 8 1.53 22.51 -0.96
N MET A 9 0.54 21.74 -1.27
CA MET A 9 -0.01 20.59 -0.58
C MET A 9 -0.24 19.31 -1.37
N LEU A 10 0.05 18.19 -0.76
CA LEU A 10 -0.51 16.89 -1.02
C LEU A 10 -1.21 16.35 0.23
N LEU A 11 -2.48 16.11 0.08
CA LEU A 11 -3.23 15.32 1.06
C LEU A 11 -3.19 13.86 0.63
N GLY A 12 -2.69 12.98 1.49
CA GLY A 12 -3.01 11.57 1.41
C GLY A 12 -4.41 11.35 1.94
N LEU A 13 -5.38 11.00 1.10
CA LEU A 13 -6.71 10.66 1.57
C LEU A 13 -7.45 9.70 0.65
N ALA A 14 -8.00 8.70 1.31
CA ALA A 14 -8.64 7.55 0.74
C ALA A 14 -10.00 7.82 0.08
N THR A 15 -10.35 6.88 -0.73
CA THR A 15 -11.56 6.73 -1.49
C THR A 15 -12.75 6.31 -0.65
N SER A 16 -13.91 6.85 -0.93
CA SER A 16 -15.19 6.38 -0.40
C SER A 16 -16.13 5.92 -1.50
N GLY A 17 -16.91 4.93 -1.17
CA GLY A 17 -17.85 4.28 -2.06
C GLY A 17 -19.04 5.14 -2.46
N VAL A 18 -19.59 4.80 -3.61
CA VAL A 18 -20.83 5.34 -4.17
C VAL A 18 -22.02 4.75 -3.42
N ALA A 19 -22.87 5.58 -2.85
CA ALA A 19 -24.18 5.16 -2.36
C ALA A 19 -25.10 4.93 -3.56
N SER A 20 -25.48 3.68 -3.81
CA SER A 20 -26.59 3.36 -4.71
C SER A 20 -27.90 3.47 -3.95
N THR A 21 -28.78 4.36 -4.37
CA THR A 21 -30.18 4.41 -3.95
C THR A 21 -30.89 3.16 -4.47
N GLY A 22 -31.05 2.16 -3.61
CA GLY A 22 -31.90 1.00 -3.88
C GLY A 22 -33.38 1.37 -3.69
N MET A 23 -34.18 1.29 -4.75
CA MET A 23 -35.63 1.23 -4.66
C MET A 23 -36.03 -0.12 -4.03
N ALA A 24 -36.79 -0.07 -2.95
CA ALA A 24 -37.42 -1.22 -2.34
C ALA A 24 -38.44 -1.84 -3.31
N GLN A 25 -38.19 -3.04 -3.78
CA GLN A 25 -39.23 -3.92 -4.33
C GLN A 25 -39.63 -4.94 -3.28
N ALA A 26 -40.94 -5.08 -3.11
CA ALA A 26 -41.55 -6.01 -2.17
C ALA A 26 -41.26 -7.47 -2.59
N GLU A 27 -40.74 -8.25 -1.66
CA GLU A 27 -40.57 -9.69 -1.80
C GLU A 27 -41.92 -10.41 -1.67
N THR A 28 -42.28 -11.11 -2.72
CA THR A 28 -43.32 -12.15 -2.69
C THR A 28 -42.69 -13.46 -2.23
N VAL A 29 -43.17 -13.96 -1.12
CA VAL A 29 -42.77 -15.26 -0.52
C VAL A 29 -43.28 -16.41 -1.40
N ALA A 30 -42.38 -17.26 -1.88
CA ALA A 30 -42.69 -18.53 -2.55
C ALA A 30 -42.67 -19.71 -1.53
N PRO A 31 -43.55 -20.73 -1.70
CA PRO A 31 -43.62 -21.83 -0.72
C PRO A 31 -42.49 -22.84 -0.90
N PRO A 32 -42.25 -23.71 0.11
CA PRO A 32 -41.10 -24.62 0.15
C PRO A 32 -41.27 -25.82 -0.80
N VAL A 33 -40.19 -26.16 -1.50
CA VAL A 33 -40.08 -27.32 -2.36
C VAL A 33 -39.67 -28.55 -1.53
N ALA A 34 -40.34 -29.65 -1.77
CA ALA A 34 -40.16 -30.92 -1.09
C ALA A 34 -38.81 -31.59 -1.38
N SER A 35 -38.28 -32.26 -0.39
CA SER A 35 -37.04 -33.05 -0.43
C SER A 35 -37.17 -34.29 -1.33
N GLU A 36 -36.31 -34.47 -2.30
CA GLU A 36 -36.18 -35.65 -3.16
C GLU A 36 -35.20 -36.66 -2.54
N GLN A 37 -35.63 -37.91 -2.41
CA GLN A 37 -34.87 -39.02 -1.84
C GLN A 37 -33.83 -39.51 -2.85
N VAL A 38 -32.58 -39.70 -2.41
CA VAL A 38 -31.50 -40.31 -3.17
C VAL A 38 -31.56 -41.82 -3.03
N ALA A 39 -31.61 -42.56 -4.16
CA ALA A 39 -31.54 -44.02 -4.25
C ALA A 39 -30.08 -44.53 -4.14
N PRO A 40 -29.84 -45.76 -3.64
CA PRO A 40 -28.50 -46.28 -3.38
C PRO A 40 -27.79 -46.80 -4.64
N GLY A 41 -26.45 -46.65 -4.60
CA GLY A 41 -25.53 -46.83 -5.70
C GLY A 41 -25.32 -48.25 -6.23
N VAL A 42 -24.83 -48.24 -7.46
CA VAL A 42 -24.34 -49.40 -8.21
C VAL A 42 -22.81 -49.48 -8.07
N PRO A 43 -22.21 -50.66 -7.79
CA PRO A 43 -20.75 -50.78 -7.66
C PRO A 43 -20.03 -50.81 -9.00
N SER A 44 -18.88 -50.15 -9.05
CA SER A 44 -17.97 -50.11 -10.19
C SER A 44 -17.15 -51.40 -10.31
N PRO A 45 -16.79 -51.84 -11.54
CA PRO A 45 -16.01 -53.06 -11.77
C PRO A 45 -14.52 -52.87 -11.46
N PRO A 46 -13.75 -53.94 -11.18
CA PRO A 46 -12.35 -53.87 -10.78
C PRO A 46 -11.42 -53.55 -11.96
N VAL A 47 -10.41 -52.76 -11.67
CA VAL A 47 -9.33 -52.36 -12.60
C VAL A 47 -8.24 -53.43 -12.59
N GLU A 48 -7.93 -54.03 -13.76
CA GLU A 48 -6.80 -54.92 -13.95
C GLU A 48 -5.45 -54.19 -13.96
N PRO A 49 -4.38 -54.79 -13.46
CA PRO A 49 -3.05 -54.17 -13.46
C PRO A 49 -2.36 -54.25 -14.82
N ARG A 50 -1.97 -53.11 -15.35
CA ARG A 50 -1.25 -52.96 -16.61
C ARG A 50 0.24 -53.30 -16.43
N ALA A 51 0.78 -54.15 -17.29
CA ALA A 51 2.17 -54.57 -17.32
C ALA A 51 3.15 -53.42 -17.66
N PRO A 52 4.41 -53.45 -17.18
CA PRO A 52 5.39 -52.40 -17.43
C PRO A 52 5.92 -52.45 -18.87
N ALA A 53 6.10 -51.23 -19.45
CA ALA A 53 6.70 -51.04 -20.77
C ALA A 53 8.24 -51.17 -20.73
N PRO A 54 8.88 -51.60 -21.83
CA PRO A 54 10.31 -51.84 -21.86
C PRO A 54 11.16 -50.58 -21.90
N SER A 55 12.29 -50.61 -21.19
CA SER A 55 13.32 -49.59 -21.13
C SER A 55 14.08 -49.43 -22.45
N VAL A 56 14.21 -48.19 -22.94
CA VAL A 56 15.08 -47.79 -24.03
C VAL A 56 16.41 -47.31 -23.48
N PRO A 57 17.57 -47.73 -24.01
CA PRO A 57 18.87 -47.33 -23.51
C PRO A 57 19.35 -45.98 -24.07
N GLY A 58 19.87 -45.17 -23.17
CA GLY A 58 20.99 -44.24 -23.30
C GLY A 58 20.99 -43.17 -24.38
N SER A 59 20.73 -41.92 -23.97
CA SER A 59 21.40 -40.75 -24.54
C SER A 59 21.92 -39.89 -23.40
N THR A 60 23.23 -39.75 -23.32
CA THR A 60 23.97 -38.87 -22.44
C THR A 60 23.85 -37.45 -22.96
N GLU A 61 22.95 -36.65 -22.36
CA GLU A 61 22.98 -35.19 -22.48
C GLU A 61 23.75 -34.61 -21.28
N PRO A 62 24.61 -33.58 -21.50
CA PRO A 62 25.36 -32.96 -20.42
C PRO A 62 24.40 -32.19 -19.51
N ALA A 63 24.46 -32.47 -18.22
CA ALA A 63 23.73 -31.77 -17.17
C ALA A 63 24.13 -30.28 -17.14
N LEU A 64 23.26 -29.41 -17.64
CA LEU A 64 23.29 -27.99 -17.37
C LEU A 64 22.85 -27.80 -15.90
N THR A 65 23.83 -27.77 -15.00
CA THR A 65 23.64 -27.29 -13.63
C THR A 65 23.39 -25.79 -13.67
N THR A 66 22.15 -25.39 -13.89
CA THR A 66 21.69 -24.05 -13.55
C THR A 66 21.45 -24.01 -12.05
N THR A 67 22.42 -23.54 -11.30
CA THR A 67 22.22 -23.05 -9.94
C THR A 67 21.30 -21.84 -10.04
N VAL A 68 19.99 -22.07 -9.87
CA VAL A 68 19.00 -21.01 -9.69
C VAL A 68 19.23 -20.44 -8.30
N ASP A 69 19.83 -19.25 -8.26
CA ASP A 69 19.99 -18.47 -7.05
C ASP A 69 18.59 -18.20 -6.45
N ALA A 70 18.23 -18.94 -5.40
CA ALA A 70 16.92 -18.89 -4.75
C ALA A 70 16.67 -17.55 -4.00
N SER A 71 17.65 -16.66 -3.94
CA SER A 71 17.52 -15.33 -3.35
C SER A 71 16.86 -14.29 -4.28
N ARG A 72 16.73 -14.60 -5.56
CA ARG A 72 15.98 -13.79 -6.52
C ARG A 72 14.56 -14.32 -6.66
N ALA A 73 13.68 -13.92 -5.74
CA ALA A 73 12.28 -13.76 -6.16
C ALA A 73 12.31 -12.92 -7.44
N PRO A 74 11.51 -13.24 -8.49
CA PRO A 74 11.45 -12.39 -9.66
C PRO A 74 11.03 -11.00 -9.17
N SER A 75 12.01 -10.13 -8.96
CA SER A 75 11.78 -8.72 -8.74
C SER A 75 11.06 -8.28 -9.99
N VAL A 76 9.78 -7.99 -9.84
CA VAL A 76 9.03 -7.27 -10.84
C VAL A 76 9.85 -6.03 -11.14
N PRO A 77 10.37 -5.84 -12.35
CA PRO A 77 11.25 -4.74 -12.66
C PRO A 77 10.44 -3.46 -12.83
N ALA A 78 9.95 -2.89 -11.74
CA ALA A 78 9.66 -1.48 -11.66
C ALA A 78 10.91 -0.72 -11.17
N ARG A 79 12.05 -1.36 -11.17
CA ARG A 79 13.31 -0.65 -11.06
C ARG A 79 13.56 -0.01 -12.41
N PHE A 80 13.45 1.31 -12.49
CA PHE A 80 14.28 2.08 -13.39
C PHE A 80 15.72 1.74 -12.96
N GLY A 81 16.17 0.60 -13.37
CA GLY A 81 17.28 -0.08 -12.74
C GLY A 81 18.46 -0.13 -13.62
N ALA A 82 19.51 -0.33 -12.94
CA ALA A 82 20.88 -0.44 -13.31
C ALA A 82 21.23 -1.55 -14.32
N ASP A 83 20.29 -2.36 -14.72
CA ASP A 83 20.51 -3.31 -15.80
C ASP A 83 20.34 -2.56 -17.13
N GLY A 84 21.44 -2.05 -17.64
CA GLY A 84 21.58 -1.79 -19.06
C GLY A 84 21.09 -3.02 -19.83
N PRO A 85 20.68 -2.92 -21.10
CA PRO A 85 20.03 -3.99 -21.82
C PRO A 85 20.86 -5.29 -21.67
N THR A 86 20.39 -6.19 -20.80
CA THR A 86 20.90 -7.55 -20.77
C THR A 86 20.60 -8.09 -22.15
N ARG A 87 21.65 -8.31 -22.95
CA ARG A 87 21.53 -8.95 -24.26
C ARG A 87 20.94 -10.34 -24.02
N THR A 88 19.63 -10.42 -24.07
CA THR A 88 18.93 -11.69 -24.16
C THR A 88 19.12 -12.26 -25.55
N ALA A 89 19.17 -13.56 -25.66
CA ALA A 89 19.37 -14.28 -26.92
C ALA A 89 18.42 -13.75 -28.01
N ARG A 90 18.92 -13.63 -29.23
CA ARG A 90 18.14 -13.21 -30.40
C ARG A 90 16.90 -14.09 -30.54
N GLY A 91 15.73 -13.55 -30.26
CA GLY A 91 14.47 -14.25 -30.46
C GLY A 91 13.30 -13.65 -29.66
N THR A 92 12.11 -14.01 -30.08
CA THR A 92 10.87 -13.69 -29.36
C THR A 92 10.83 -14.45 -28.02
N SER A 93 10.58 -13.76 -26.91
CA SER A 93 10.41 -14.40 -25.60
C SER A 93 9.04 -14.15 -25.02
N TRP A 94 8.57 -15.13 -24.25
CA TRP A 94 7.31 -15.07 -23.49
C TRP A 94 7.56 -15.46 -22.06
N ASP A 95 7.02 -14.66 -21.13
CA ASP A 95 6.96 -14.99 -19.72
C ASP A 95 5.51 -14.84 -19.25
N ALA A 96 5.04 -15.74 -18.39
CA ALA A 96 3.77 -15.61 -17.71
C ALA A 96 3.95 -15.86 -16.22
N TRP A 97 3.22 -15.12 -15.40
CA TRP A 97 3.24 -15.28 -13.94
C TRP A 97 1.86 -15.08 -13.36
N GLY A 98 1.69 -15.57 -12.17
CA GLY A 98 0.48 -15.32 -11.40
C GLY A 98 0.72 -15.44 -9.91
N GLU A 99 -0.17 -14.83 -9.14
CA GLU A 99 -0.24 -14.98 -7.70
C GLU A 99 -1.69 -15.08 -7.25
N GLY A 100 -2.02 -16.16 -6.53
CA GLY A 100 -3.25 -16.27 -5.76
C GLY A 100 -2.93 -16.08 -4.28
N ARG A 101 -3.62 -15.17 -3.59
CA ARG A 101 -3.44 -14.88 -2.18
C ARG A 101 -4.76 -14.95 -1.45
N ALA A 102 -4.77 -15.61 -0.29
CA ALA A 102 -5.91 -15.64 0.63
C ALA A 102 -5.45 -15.32 2.04
N ARG A 103 -6.29 -14.61 2.80
CA ARG A 103 -6.07 -14.24 4.19
C ARG A 103 -7.33 -14.44 5.00
N VAL A 104 -7.16 -14.92 6.23
CA VAL A 104 -8.21 -14.93 7.25
C VAL A 104 -7.71 -14.10 8.42
N ASN A 105 -8.49 -13.11 8.79
CA ASN A 105 -8.15 -12.17 9.86
C ASN A 105 -9.08 -12.39 11.04
N GLN A 106 -8.55 -12.21 12.25
CA GLN A 106 -9.28 -12.20 13.48
C GLN A 106 -8.78 -11.09 14.38
N SER A 107 -9.68 -10.27 14.93
CA SER A 107 -9.34 -9.16 15.82
C SER A 107 -10.23 -9.10 17.05
N THR A 108 -9.78 -8.37 18.08
CA THR A 108 -10.66 -7.94 19.17
C THR A 108 -11.63 -6.87 18.66
N ALA A 109 -12.80 -6.78 19.30
CA ALA A 109 -13.55 -5.54 19.29
C ALA A 109 -12.87 -4.54 20.23
N PHE A 110 -12.82 -3.27 19.83
CA PHE A 110 -12.21 -2.19 20.61
C PHE A 110 -13.00 -0.89 20.45
N GLY A 111 -12.94 -0.03 21.47
CA GLY A 111 -13.59 1.28 21.42
C GLY A 111 -12.92 2.25 20.46
N VAL A 112 -13.71 3.10 19.80
CA VAL A 112 -13.23 4.04 18.78
C VAL A 112 -13.59 5.49 19.05
N ASP A 113 -14.36 5.76 20.11
CA ASP A 113 -14.79 7.11 20.50
C ASP A 113 -14.99 7.25 22.03
N ASP A 114 -15.40 8.45 22.44
CA ASP A 114 -15.67 8.86 23.81
C ASP A 114 -16.98 8.30 24.39
N VAL A 115 -17.86 7.74 23.56
CA VAL A 115 -19.17 7.20 23.98
C VAL A 115 -19.23 5.68 23.96
N GLY A 116 -18.11 5.00 23.69
CA GLY A 116 -18.01 3.55 23.77
C GLY A 116 -18.47 2.80 22.52
N THR A 117 -18.55 3.48 21.38
CA THR A 117 -18.76 2.78 20.11
C THR A 117 -17.61 1.82 19.85
N SER A 118 -17.92 0.61 19.44
CA SER A 118 -16.92 -0.43 19.21
C SER A 118 -16.76 -0.74 17.73
N ALA A 119 -15.52 -0.81 17.26
CA ALA A 119 -15.17 -1.51 16.05
C ALA A 119 -15.26 -3.01 16.33
N ASN A 120 -16.18 -3.70 15.67
CA ASN A 120 -16.48 -5.12 15.96
C ASN A 120 -16.40 -6.02 14.73
N GLN A 121 -15.53 -5.69 13.78
CA GLN A 121 -15.10 -6.59 12.72
C GLN A 121 -14.16 -7.64 13.32
N ARG A 122 -14.67 -8.81 13.67
CA ARG A 122 -13.92 -9.84 14.41
C ARG A 122 -13.27 -10.87 13.53
N THR A 123 -13.99 -11.35 12.51
CA THR A 123 -13.48 -12.41 11.63
C THR A 123 -13.88 -12.13 10.21
N TRP A 124 -12.90 -12.01 9.33
CA TRP A 124 -13.13 -11.79 7.90
C TRP A 124 -12.03 -12.41 7.05
N ALA A 125 -12.38 -12.76 5.83
CA ALA A 125 -11.45 -13.26 4.83
C ALA A 125 -11.31 -12.28 3.67
N GLN A 126 -10.12 -12.27 3.08
CA GLN A 126 -9.75 -11.47 1.91
C GLN A 126 -9.02 -12.34 0.90
N SER A 127 -9.15 -11.99 -0.37
CA SER A 127 -8.44 -12.65 -1.46
C SER A 127 -7.85 -11.64 -2.43
N ARG A 128 -6.88 -12.09 -3.21
CA ARG A 128 -6.32 -11.38 -4.36
C ARG A 128 -5.82 -12.37 -5.38
N VAL A 129 -6.06 -12.11 -6.65
CA VAL A 129 -5.50 -12.85 -7.76
C VAL A 129 -4.83 -11.88 -8.70
N LEU A 130 -3.53 -12.05 -8.91
CA LEU A 130 -2.77 -11.36 -9.94
C LEU A 130 -2.44 -12.35 -11.05
N ALA A 131 -2.62 -11.94 -12.30
CA ALA A 131 -2.18 -12.69 -13.44
C ALA A 131 -1.53 -11.76 -14.47
N GLY A 132 -0.39 -12.13 -14.98
CA GLY A 132 0.35 -11.29 -15.90
C GLY A 132 1.13 -12.08 -16.93
N GLY A 133 1.56 -11.37 -17.95
CA GLY A 133 2.42 -11.89 -18.99
C GLY A 133 3.26 -10.79 -19.62
N ARG A 134 4.38 -11.21 -20.14
CA ARG A 134 5.32 -10.38 -20.88
C ARG A 134 5.60 -11.02 -22.22
N TRP A 135 5.53 -10.21 -23.26
CA TRP A 135 5.91 -10.59 -24.60
C TRP A 135 6.98 -9.64 -25.13
N ALA A 136 8.12 -10.17 -25.50
CA ALA A 136 9.20 -9.42 -26.14
C ALA A 136 9.42 -9.96 -27.56
N PRO A 137 8.85 -9.32 -28.60
CA PRO A 137 9.06 -9.72 -29.98
C PRO A 137 10.49 -9.43 -30.47
N SER A 138 11.21 -8.55 -29.78
CA SER A 138 12.61 -8.22 -30.04
C SER A 138 13.31 -7.76 -28.78
N ASP A 139 14.63 -7.60 -28.84
CA ASP A 139 15.45 -7.09 -27.73
C ASP A 139 15.12 -5.62 -27.38
N THR A 140 14.47 -4.90 -28.27
CA THR A 140 14.16 -3.47 -28.11
C THR A 140 12.70 -3.20 -27.75
N LEU A 141 11.79 -4.16 -27.98
CA LEU A 141 10.36 -3.96 -27.78
C LEU A 141 9.78 -5.01 -26.83
N ARG A 142 9.03 -4.55 -25.83
CA ARG A 142 8.40 -5.40 -24.82
C ARG A 142 6.97 -4.90 -24.53
N PHE A 143 6.06 -5.84 -24.45
CA PHE A 143 4.68 -5.64 -23.98
C PHE A 143 4.52 -6.32 -22.63
N GLU A 144 3.85 -5.68 -21.70
CA GLU A 144 3.56 -6.24 -20.39
C GLU A 144 2.08 -6.03 -20.05
N LEU A 145 1.41 -7.08 -19.61
CA LEU A 145 0.04 -7.07 -19.11
C LEU A 145 0.01 -7.71 -17.72
N GLU A 146 -0.60 -7.04 -16.75
CA GLU A 146 -0.86 -7.59 -15.41
C GLU A 146 -2.24 -7.12 -14.96
N LEU A 147 -3.07 -8.07 -14.58
CA LEU A 147 -4.44 -7.87 -14.12
C LEU A 147 -4.54 -8.23 -12.64
N ASP A 148 -5.27 -7.41 -11.91
CA ASP A 148 -5.66 -7.65 -10.52
C ASP A 148 -7.15 -7.98 -10.49
N ALA A 149 -7.50 -9.11 -9.92
CA ALA A 149 -8.87 -9.59 -9.83
C ALA A 149 -9.15 -10.16 -8.45
N LEU A 150 -10.42 -10.24 -8.07
CA LEU A 150 -10.90 -10.82 -6.80
C LEU A 150 -10.18 -10.24 -5.58
N SER A 151 -9.82 -8.96 -5.63
CA SER A 151 -9.06 -8.29 -4.57
C SER A 151 -9.98 -7.69 -3.52
N GLY A 152 -9.68 -7.99 -2.25
CA GLY A 152 -10.34 -7.42 -1.10
C GLY A 152 -11.19 -8.39 -0.30
N PHE A 153 -12.24 -7.88 0.33
CA PHE A 153 -13.12 -8.63 1.22
C PHE A 153 -13.83 -9.77 0.49
N LEU A 154 -13.75 -10.97 1.04
CA LEU A 154 -14.37 -12.17 0.49
C LEU A 154 -15.62 -12.60 1.28
N VAL A 155 -15.48 -12.76 2.59
CA VAL A 155 -16.55 -13.24 3.48
C VAL A 155 -16.21 -12.89 4.93
N GLY A 156 -17.21 -12.88 5.80
CA GLY A 156 -17.08 -12.66 7.24
C GLY A 156 -17.71 -11.35 7.69
N ASP A 157 -17.23 -10.83 8.81
CA ASP A 157 -17.80 -9.64 9.43
C ASP A 157 -17.51 -8.42 8.55
N ALA A 158 -18.55 -7.71 8.16
CA ALA A 158 -18.41 -6.39 7.58
C ALA A 158 -17.96 -5.40 8.66
N MET A 159 -17.22 -4.36 8.25
CA MET A 159 -16.87 -3.30 9.17
C MET A 159 -18.14 -2.57 9.63
N ARG A 160 -18.32 -2.52 10.96
CA ARG A 160 -19.42 -1.78 11.60
C ARG A 160 -18.88 -0.98 12.76
N LEU A 161 -19.31 0.26 12.87
CA LEU A 161 -18.99 1.16 13.96
C LEU A 161 -20.27 1.45 14.74
N GLY A 162 -20.47 0.69 15.84
CA GLY A 162 -21.74 0.70 16.58
C GLY A 162 -22.86 0.04 15.79
N THR A 163 -23.97 0.76 15.57
CA THR A 163 -25.13 0.31 14.79
C THR A 163 -25.06 0.73 13.33
N THR A 164 -24.18 1.63 12.99
CA THR A 164 -24.05 2.21 11.65
C THR A 164 -23.02 1.44 10.85
N PHE A 165 -23.35 1.13 9.60
CA PHE A 165 -22.39 0.66 8.63
C PHE A 165 -21.65 1.86 8.07
N THR A 166 -20.35 1.97 8.33
CA THR A 166 -19.54 3.02 7.74
C THR A 166 -18.96 2.59 6.41
N PRO A 167 -18.93 3.50 5.42
CA PRO A 167 -18.11 3.32 4.25
C PRO A 167 -16.68 3.07 4.69
N ARG A 168 -16.09 2.07 4.13
CA ARG A 168 -14.80 1.55 4.58
C ARG A 168 -13.70 2.57 4.40
N PRO A 169 -12.88 2.82 5.45
CA PRO A 169 -11.71 3.67 5.35
C PRO A 169 -10.61 3.04 4.48
N PHE A 170 -10.63 1.71 4.32
CA PHE A 170 -9.60 1.00 3.58
C PHE A 170 -9.90 0.96 2.10
N PRO A 171 -8.91 1.28 1.25
CA PRO A 171 -9.02 1.02 -0.18
C PRO A 171 -9.24 -0.47 -0.51
N LEU A 172 -8.94 -1.36 0.43
CA LEU A 172 -9.06 -2.82 0.33
C LEU A 172 -10.41 -3.38 0.77
N ALA A 173 -11.22 -2.55 1.39
CA ALA A 173 -12.53 -2.96 1.79
C ALA A 173 -13.47 -2.79 0.60
N LEU A 174 -13.47 -3.76 -0.30
CA LEU A 174 -14.35 -3.76 -1.46
C LEU A 174 -15.78 -4.06 -1.03
N ASP A 175 -16.75 -3.27 -1.49
CA ASP A 175 -18.16 -3.63 -1.42
C ASP A 175 -18.41 -4.90 -2.22
N GLY A 176 -19.52 -5.60 -1.92
CA GLY A 176 -19.82 -6.89 -2.55
C GLY A 176 -19.70 -6.91 -4.07
N ASN A 177 -19.98 -5.77 -4.73
CA ASN A 177 -19.90 -5.61 -6.17
C ASN A 177 -18.46 -5.44 -6.70
N ASP A 178 -17.50 -5.06 -5.85
CA ASP A 178 -16.11 -4.84 -6.25
C ASP A 178 -15.29 -6.13 -6.33
N ARG A 179 -15.79 -7.25 -5.82
CA ARG A 179 -15.11 -8.55 -5.79
C ARG A 179 -14.78 -9.08 -7.19
N VAL A 180 -15.59 -8.74 -8.17
CA VAL A 180 -15.41 -9.14 -9.57
C VAL A 180 -14.72 -8.07 -10.42
N ARG A 181 -14.30 -6.95 -9.81
CA ARG A 181 -13.59 -5.91 -10.54
C ARG A 181 -12.23 -6.42 -10.99
N ILE A 182 -12.00 -6.37 -12.30
CA ILE A 182 -10.69 -6.64 -12.90
C ILE A 182 -10.05 -5.29 -13.19
N ILE A 183 -8.90 -5.05 -12.59
CA ILE A 183 -8.16 -3.80 -12.72
C ILE A 183 -6.85 -4.09 -13.44
N PRO A 184 -6.59 -3.45 -14.59
CA PRO A 184 -5.28 -3.52 -15.22
C PRO A 184 -4.27 -2.75 -14.34
N ARG A 185 -3.32 -3.49 -13.77
CA ARG A 185 -2.19 -2.90 -13.05
C ARG A 185 -1.09 -2.49 -14.01
N LYS A 186 -0.86 -3.33 -15.02
CA LYS A 186 0.06 -3.03 -16.10
C LYS A 186 -0.62 -3.38 -17.43
N ALA A 187 -0.50 -2.49 -18.37
CA ALA A 187 -0.84 -2.65 -19.78
C ALA A 187 0.02 -1.65 -20.54
N ASN A 188 1.31 -1.99 -20.74
CA ASN A 188 2.29 -1.05 -21.25
C ASN A 188 3.19 -1.65 -22.29
N VAL A 189 3.83 -0.73 -23.03
CA VAL A 189 4.86 -1.00 -24.03
C VAL A 189 6.14 -0.33 -23.58
N LEU A 190 7.23 -1.06 -23.56
CA LEU A 190 8.58 -0.54 -23.38
C LEU A 190 9.35 -0.65 -24.70
N TRP A 191 9.90 0.48 -25.15
CA TRP A 191 10.71 0.54 -26.34
C TRP A 191 12.08 1.12 -26.03
N THR A 192 13.11 0.29 -26.19
CA THR A 192 14.51 0.68 -25.98
C THR A 192 15.10 1.17 -27.29
N THR A 193 15.63 2.38 -27.26
CA THR A 193 16.29 3.03 -28.38
C THR A 193 17.79 3.23 -28.09
N SER A 194 18.54 3.74 -29.04
CA SER A 194 19.97 4.08 -28.85
C SER A 194 20.20 5.22 -27.84
N VAL A 195 19.19 6.05 -27.58
CA VAL A 195 19.30 7.24 -26.71
C VAL A 195 18.58 7.10 -25.38
N GLY A 196 17.75 6.05 -25.22
CA GLY A 196 17.00 5.83 -24.00
C GLY A 196 15.84 4.85 -24.16
N GLN A 197 15.02 4.75 -23.16
CA GLN A 197 13.87 3.87 -23.10
C GLN A 197 12.57 4.68 -22.98
N LEU A 198 11.61 4.39 -23.85
CA LEU A 198 10.23 4.89 -23.79
C LEU A 198 9.34 3.85 -23.11
N SER A 199 8.46 4.30 -22.25
CA SER A 199 7.40 3.50 -21.64
C SER A 199 6.06 4.18 -21.84
N LEU A 200 5.06 3.45 -22.37
CA LEU A 200 3.73 3.96 -22.64
C LEU A 200 2.66 2.99 -22.13
N GLY A 201 1.69 3.48 -21.38
CA GLY A 201 0.53 2.69 -20.92
C GLY A 201 0.38 2.63 -19.41
N ALA A 202 -0.57 1.79 -18.96
CA ALA A 202 -0.82 1.58 -17.53
C ALA A 202 0.36 0.84 -16.89
N GLN A 203 0.85 1.38 -15.76
CA GLN A 203 1.95 0.78 -15.01
C GLN A 203 1.93 1.21 -13.54
N THR A 204 2.57 0.40 -12.71
CA THR A 204 2.84 0.72 -11.31
C THR A 204 4.17 1.45 -11.20
N PHE A 205 4.35 2.19 -10.12
CA PHE A 205 5.58 2.95 -9.88
C PHE A 205 6.02 2.80 -8.43
N ASN A 206 7.30 2.50 -8.25
CA ASN A 206 7.95 2.47 -6.95
C ASN A 206 9.13 3.42 -6.94
N TRP A 207 9.28 4.19 -5.86
CA TRP A 207 10.38 5.12 -5.68
C TRP A 207 10.91 5.03 -4.25
N GLY A 208 12.23 5.15 -4.10
CA GLY A 208 12.89 5.20 -2.82
C GLY A 208 12.59 3.99 -1.93
N THR A 209 12.18 4.25 -0.71
CA THR A 209 11.77 3.25 0.28
C THR A 209 10.33 2.77 0.09
N GLY A 210 9.59 3.34 -0.83
CA GLY A 210 8.16 3.13 -1.02
C GLY A 210 7.29 3.96 -0.08
N MET A 211 7.89 4.95 0.62
CA MET A 211 7.16 5.84 1.52
C MET A 211 6.19 6.76 0.78
N LEU A 212 6.62 7.29 -0.38
CA LEU A 212 5.80 8.19 -1.19
C LEU A 212 5.08 7.45 -2.33
N ALA A 213 5.78 6.59 -3.05
CA ALA A 213 5.26 5.87 -4.20
C ALA A 213 5.60 4.39 -4.09
N ASN A 214 4.55 3.57 -4.00
CA ASN A 214 4.62 2.14 -3.78
C ASN A 214 3.83 1.41 -4.87
N ASP A 215 4.40 0.34 -5.42
CA ASP A 215 3.77 -0.44 -6.49
C ASP A 215 2.89 -1.59 -5.97
N GLY A 216 2.75 -1.74 -4.65
CA GLY A 216 1.96 -2.82 -4.05
C GLY A 216 2.53 -4.22 -4.27
N ALA A 217 3.83 -4.33 -4.59
CA ALA A 217 4.46 -5.63 -4.83
C ALA A 217 4.72 -6.44 -3.54
N GLY A 218 4.42 -5.84 -2.38
CA GLY A 218 4.49 -6.51 -1.10
C GLY A 218 5.88 -6.67 -0.53
N ALA A 219 6.10 -7.76 0.19
CA ALA A 219 7.30 -8.02 0.97
C ALA A 219 8.65 -7.89 0.22
N ALA A 220 8.63 -7.86 -1.11
CA ALA A 220 9.85 -7.70 -1.91
C ALA A 220 10.44 -6.29 -1.85
N GLN A 221 9.66 -5.27 -1.50
CA GLN A 221 10.12 -3.88 -1.53
C GLN A 221 10.95 -3.49 -0.32
N ASN A 222 10.51 -3.86 0.87
CA ASN A 222 11.21 -3.58 2.12
C ASN A 222 12.02 -4.79 2.60
N ASP A 223 12.54 -5.56 1.66
CA ASP A 223 13.35 -6.74 1.92
C ASP A 223 12.69 -7.73 2.90
N GLY A 224 11.36 -7.71 2.95
CA GLY A 224 10.57 -8.56 3.82
C GLY A 224 10.66 -8.19 5.30
N LEU A 225 10.79 -6.92 5.64
CA LEU A 225 10.84 -6.45 7.04
C LEU A 225 9.49 -5.92 7.54
N GLN A 226 8.56 -5.57 6.66
CA GLN A 226 7.24 -5.09 7.05
C GLN A 226 6.33 -6.22 7.55
N PHE A 227 5.42 -5.87 8.46
CA PHE A 227 4.24 -6.65 8.82
C PHE A 227 3.07 -6.22 7.94
N GLY A 228 2.05 -7.06 7.83
CA GLY A 228 1.05 -6.87 6.79
C GLY A 228 1.63 -7.18 5.40
N ASP A 229 0.83 -6.99 4.41
CA ASP A 229 1.25 -7.12 3.01
C ASP A 229 0.86 -5.85 2.27
N ALA A 230 1.76 -5.30 1.48
CA ALA A 230 1.38 -4.32 0.47
C ALA A 230 0.31 -4.94 -0.45
N TRP A 231 -0.74 -4.19 -0.70
CA TRP A 231 -1.92 -4.76 -1.32
C TRP A 231 -2.37 -4.03 -2.56
N MET A 232 -2.32 -2.71 -2.53
CA MET A 232 -2.92 -1.90 -3.58
C MET A 232 -1.92 -1.52 -4.66
N GLY A 233 -0.94 -0.74 -4.30
CA GLY A 233 -0.06 -0.03 -5.20
C GLY A 233 -0.76 1.06 -6.02
N SER A 234 0.01 2.07 -6.35
CA SER A 234 -0.44 3.12 -7.27
C SER A 234 -0.36 2.65 -8.72
N VAL A 235 -1.40 2.93 -9.50
CA VAL A 235 -1.46 2.61 -10.93
C VAL A 235 -1.70 3.90 -11.72
N VAL A 236 -0.83 4.16 -12.69
CA VAL A 236 -0.91 5.34 -13.55
C VAL A 236 -0.86 4.94 -15.03
N ALA A 237 -1.60 5.62 -15.87
CA ALA A 237 -1.35 5.62 -17.31
C ALA A 237 -0.24 6.64 -17.58
N ARG A 238 0.94 6.17 -17.96
CA ARG A 238 2.20 6.93 -18.03
C ARG A 238 2.77 6.95 -19.43
N ALA A 239 3.25 8.11 -19.84
CA ALA A 239 4.21 8.24 -20.90
C ALA A 239 5.54 8.68 -20.28
N ALA A 240 6.58 7.87 -20.36
CA ALA A 240 7.88 8.17 -19.75
C ALA A 240 9.04 7.93 -20.68
N PHE A 241 10.08 8.74 -20.52
CA PHE A 241 11.37 8.58 -21.18
C PHE A 241 12.49 8.55 -20.14
N LEU A 242 13.30 7.49 -20.19
CA LEU A 242 14.48 7.28 -19.35
C LEU A 242 15.74 7.32 -20.23
N THR A 243 16.77 8.03 -19.82
CA THR A 243 18.05 8.08 -20.53
C THR A 243 19.25 8.08 -19.57
N LYS A 244 20.40 7.63 -20.07
CA LYS A 244 21.72 7.76 -19.43
C LYS A 244 22.62 8.63 -20.32
N PRO A 245 22.47 9.97 -20.26
CA PRO A 245 23.10 10.88 -21.22
C PRO A 245 24.62 10.86 -21.15
N PHE A 246 25.19 10.43 -20.05
CA PHE A 246 26.64 10.39 -19.83
C PHE A 246 27.20 8.96 -19.76
N ALA A 247 26.57 7.99 -20.44
CA ALA A 247 27.00 6.58 -20.42
C ALA A 247 28.46 6.37 -20.91
N GLY A 248 29.00 7.28 -21.69
CA GLY A 248 30.42 7.27 -22.15
C GLY A 248 31.41 7.93 -21.18
N SER A 249 30.98 8.47 -20.03
CA SER A 249 31.86 9.14 -19.06
C SER A 249 32.87 8.18 -18.44
N LYS A 250 34.08 8.70 -18.17
CA LYS A 250 35.14 7.97 -17.47
C LYS A 250 34.88 7.91 -15.95
N THR A 251 34.11 8.85 -15.40
CA THR A 251 33.75 8.92 -13.99
C THR A 251 32.52 8.04 -13.73
N ASP A 252 32.67 7.03 -12.88
CA ASP A 252 31.62 6.04 -12.61
C ASP A 252 30.31 6.68 -12.14
N PHE A 253 30.39 7.66 -11.26
CA PHE A 253 29.21 8.38 -10.76
C PHE A 253 28.44 9.08 -11.90
N VAL A 254 29.15 9.79 -12.78
CA VAL A 254 28.53 10.49 -13.93
C VAL A 254 28.00 9.50 -14.97
N ARG A 255 28.74 8.41 -15.21
CA ARG A 255 28.32 7.34 -16.12
C ARG A 255 27.03 6.65 -15.65
N ALA A 256 26.85 6.53 -14.33
CA ALA A 256 25.68 5.88 -13.72
C ALA A 256 24.45 6.79 -13.65
N LEU A 257 24.56 8.09 -13.95
CA LEU A 257 23.46 9.04 -13.90
C LEU A 257 22.38 8.67 -14.91
N SER A 258 21.19 8.40 -14.40
CA SER A 258 19.96 8.18 -15.15
C SER A 258 19.03 9.37 -14.93
N LEU A 259 18.46 9.90 -16.01
CA LEU A 259 17.45 10.96 -15.98
C LEU A 259 16.15 10.42 -16.54
N PHE A 260 15.04 10.78 -15.95
CA PHE A 260 13.74 10.43 -16.49
C PHE A 260 12.75 11.59 -16.40
N VAL A 261 11.84 11.60 -17.35
CA VAL A 261 10.69 12.49 -17.39
C VAL A 261 9.45 11.65 -17.66
N ALA A 262 8.33 12.00 -17.04
CA ALA A 262 7.07 11.31 -17.29
C ALA A 262 5.87 12.27 -17.22
N ALA A 263 4.81 11.90 -17.92
CA ALA A 263 3.48 12.46 -17.81
C ALA A 263 2.54 11.34 -17.41
N ASP A 264 1.80 11.54 -16.32
CA ASP A 264 0.93 10.56 -15.71
C ASP A 264 -0.52 11.01 -15.74
N PHE A 265 -1.41 10.08 -16.03
CA PHE A 265 -2.81 10.14 -15.66
C PHE A 265 -3.06 9.07 -14.60
N VAL A 266 -3.50 9.48 -13.41
CA VAL A 266 -3.67 8.57 -12.28
C VAL A 266 -4.91 7.72 -12.51
N LEU A 267 -4.73 6.41 -12.60
CA LEU A 267 -5.85 5.46 -12.64
C LEU A 267 -6.35 5.19 -11.22
N ARG A 268 -5.41 4.98 -10.29
CA ARG A 268 -5.71 4.82 -8.87
C ARG A 268 -4.44 5.02 -8.02
N ASP A 269 -4.56 5.80 -6.96
CA ASP A 269 -3.61 5.88 -5.85
C ASP A 269 -4.37 6.18 -4.54
N ASP A 270 -3.65 6.47 -3.45
CA ASP A 270 -4.26 6.78 -2.15
C ASP A 270 -5.10 8.07 -2.17
N ASN A 271 -4.92 8.93 -3.18
CA ASN A 271 -5.52 10.27 -3.25
C ASN A 271 -6.61 10.40 -4.31
N ALA A 272 -6.60 9.56 -5.32
CA ALA A 272 -7.51 9.64 -6.47
C ALA A 272 -7.77 8.28 -7.09
N SER A 273 -9.00 8.10 -7.57
CA SER A 273 -9.40 6.95 -8.38
C SER A 273 -10.30 7.43 -9.53
N VAL A 274 -9.86 7.20 -10.76
CA VAL A 274 -10.68 7.52 -11.94
C VAL A 274 -11.98 6.72 -11.96
N PHE A 275 -11.95 5.51 -11.38
CA PHE A 275 -13.12 4.63 -11.29
C PHE A 275 -14.19 5.17 -10.34
N ASP A 276 -13.80 6.05 -9.42
CA ASP A 276 -14.69 6.72 -8.47
C ASP A 276 -15.06 8.15 -8.95
N GLY A 277 -14.52 8.58 -10.09
CA GLY A 277 -14.81 9.88 -10.71
C GLY A 277 -13.82 10.99 -10.37
N ASP A 278 -12.70 10.69 -9.72
CA ASP A 278 -11.60 11.62 -9.54
C ASP A 278 -10.76 11.70 -10.83
N LEU A 279 -10.22 12.87 -11.11
CA LEU A 279 -9.33 13.09 -12.26
C LEU A 279 -8.01 13.69 -11.75
N ALA A 280 -6.91 12.98 -11.92
CA ALA A 280 -5.60 13.47 -11.51
C ALA A 280 -4.57 13.24 -12.61
N GLY A 281 -3.76 14.25 -12.87
CA GLY A 281 -2.61 14.17 -13.75
C GLY A 281 -1.35 14.69 -13.06
N ALA A 282 -0.19 14.18 -13.45
CA ALA A 282 1.08 14.62 -12.92
C ALA A 282 2.17 14.67 -13.99
N GLY A 283 3.06 15.65 -13.86
CA GLY A 283 4.34 15.69 -14.54
C GLY A 283 5.44 15.27 -13.58
N VAL A 284 6.36 14.42 -14.00
CA VAL A 284 7.43 13.86 -13.17
C VAL A 284 8.78 14.10 -13.82
N ILE A 285 9.73 14.58 -13.05
CA ILE A 285 11.14 14.70 -13.45
C ILE A 285 11.97 14.06 -12.34
N GLY A 286 12.92 13.20 -12.70
CA GLY A 286 13.77 12.56 -11.73
C GLY A 286 15.17 12.28 -12.24
N ALA A 287 16.06 12.13 -11.28
CA ALA A 287 17.45 11.74 -11.49
C ALA A 287 17.81 10.61 -10.50
N ARG A 288 18.59 9.65 -10.96
CA ARG A 288 19.11 8.56 -10.14
C ARG A 288 20.53 8.20 -10.52
N VAL A 289 21.35 7.96 -9.51
CA VAL A 289 22.70 7.42 -9.67
C VAL A 289 22.77 6.11 -8.88
N GLU A 290 23.32 5.08 -9.47
CA GLU A 290 23.56 3.80 -8.80
C GLU A 290 24.95 3.29 -9.14
N THR A 291 25.85 3.27 -8.14
CA THR A 291 27.26 2.87 -8.27
C THR A 291 27.60 1.83 -7.21
N GLY A 292 27.60 0.54 -7.59
CA GLY A 292 27.91 -0.54 -6.65
C GLY A 292 27.11 -0.45 -5.35
N PRO A 293 27.73 -0.06 -4.23
CA PRO A 293 27.06 -0.04 -2.93
C PRO A 293 26.12 1.19 -2.73
N THR A 294 26.26 2.23 -3.54
CA THR A 294 25.56 3.52 -3.33
C THR A 294 24.48 3.74 -4.39
N ALA A 295 23.30 4.09 -3.95
CA ALA A 295 22.23 4.59 -4.82
C ALA A 295 21.69 5.91 -4.24
N LEU A 296 21.52 6.92 -5.10
CA LEU A 296 20.95 8.23 -4.78
C LEU A 296 19.89 8.58 -5.80
N GLY A 297 18.86 9.27 -5.38
CA GLY A 297 17.80 9.71 -6.27
C GLY A 297 17.14 11.00 -5.81
N ALA A 298 16.65 11.77 -6.77
CA ALA A 298 15.80 12.92 -6.52
C ALA A 298 14.64 12.93 -7.51
N LEU A 299 13.47 13.33 -7.04
CA LEU A 299 12.22 13.33 -7.79
C LEU A 299 11.50 14.67 -7.58
N VAL A 300 10.97 15.22 -8.64
CA VAL A 300 10.04 16.36 -8.60
C VAL A 300 8.77 15.98 -9.33
N VAL A 301 7.62 16.13 -8.66
CA VAL A 301 6.31 15.85 -9.24
C VAL A 301 5.43 17.10 -9.18
N GLY A 302 4.91 17.55 -10.29
CA GLY A 302 3.81 18.52 -10.34
C GLY A 302 2.50 17.77 -10.55
N ARG A 303 1.54 17.86 -9.62
CA ARG A 303 0.25 17.18 -9.69
C ARG A 303 -0.91 18.18 -9.71
N ARG A 304 -1.91 17.89 -10.53
CA ARG A 304 -3.20 18.57 -10.53
C ARG A 304 -4.30 17.52 -10.44
N GLN A 305 -5.22 17.71 -9.49
CA GLN A 305 -6.32 16.79 -9.21
C GLN A 305 -7.63 17.54 -9.09
N VAL A 306 -8.66 16.98 -9.70
CA VAL A 306 -10.06 17.41 -9.58
C VAL A 306 -10.82 16.24 -8.95
N ASP A 307 -11.37 16.46 -7.76
CA ASP A 307 -12.09 15.42 -7.05
C ASP A 307 -13.47 15.17 -7.66
N ARG A 308 -14.01 13.97 -7.46
CA ARG A 308 -15.41 13.66 -7.77
C ARG A 308 -16.35 14.63 -7.05
N LEU A 309 -17.56 14.77 -7.57
CA LEU A 309 -18.59 15.57 -6.93
C LEU A 309 -18.89 15.02 -5.53
N ASP A 310 -18.93 15.92 -4.55
CA ASP A 310 -19.44 15.60 -3.22
C ASP A 310 -20.94 15.94 -3.18
N PRO A 311 -21.83 14.96 -3.02
CA PRO A 311 -23.26 15.19 -2.97
C PRO A 311 -23.69 16.04 -1.77
N ASN A 312 -22.87 16.07 -0.71
CA ASN A 312 -23.15 16.84 0.50
C ASN A 312 -22.67 18.29 0.40
N ARG A 313 -22.00 18.67 -0.70
CA ARG A 313 -21.52 20.04 -0.89
C ARG A 313 -22.57 20.92 -1.54
N PRO A 314 -23.01 22.01 -0.91
CA PRO A 314 -23.90 22.98 -1.53
C PRO A 314 -23.28 23.52 -2.84
N GLY A 315 -24.06 23.51 -3.94
CA GLY A 315 -23.61 24.03 -5.23
C GLY A 315 -22.80 23.03 -6.08
N ALA A 316 -22.66 21.78 -5.69
CA ALA A 316 -22.06 20.68 -6.47
C ALA A 316 -20.72 21.02 -7.15
N THR A 317 -19.85 21.81 -6.49
CA THR A 317 -18.53 22.16 -7.03
C THR A 317 -17.50 21.09 -6.68
N ARG A 318 -16.65 20.75 -7.66
CA ARG A 318 -15.52 19.83 -7.44
C ARG A 318 -14.38 20.54 -6.74
N SER A 319 -13.70 19.86 -5.83
CA SER A 319 -12.47 20.39 -5.23
C SER A 319 -11.31 20.25 -6.20
N LEU A 320 -10.41 21.22 -6.16
CA LEU A 320 -9.19 21.26 -6.97
C LEU A 320 -7.98 21.26 -6.04
N THR A 321 -7.04 20.36 -6.30
CA THR A 321 -5.73 20.32 -5.64
C THR A 321 -4.65 20.48 -6.70
N THR A 322 -3.74 21.43 -6.49
CA THR A 322 -2.56 21.64 -7.36
C THR A 322 -1.32 21.66 -6.51
N VAL A 323 -0.36 20.82 -6.84
CA VAL A 323 0.74 20.49 -5.95
C VAL A 323 2.05 20.20 -6.67
N ALA A 324 3.21 20.51 -6.03
CA ALA A 324 4.53 20.01 -6.36
C ALA A 324 5.07 19.16 -5.19
N VAL A 325 5.76 18.10 -5.46
CA VAL A 325 6.43 17.21 -4.52
C VAL A 325 7.91 17.26 -4.82
N PHE A 326 8.70 17.39 -3.78
CA PHE A 326 10.15 17.26 -3.84
C PHE A 326 10.54 16.08 -2.99
N ASP A 327 11.18 15.11 -3.58
CA ASP A 327 11.61 13.89 -2.89
C ASP A 327 13.09 13.64 -3.14
N ALA A 328 13.79 13.23 -2.09
CA ALA A 328 15.18 12.84 -2.14
C ALA A 328 15.39 11.53 -1.37
N TRP A 329 16.05 10.59 -2.00
CA TRP A 329 16.33 9.28 -1.46
C TRP A 329 17.79 8.90 -1.63
N GLY A 330 18.33 8.16 -0.65
CA GLY A 330 19.67 7.61 -0.70
C GLY A 330 19.77 6.27 0.00
N ARG A 331 20.63 5.41 -0.54
CA ARG A 331 20.98 4.10 0.03
C ARG A 331 22.47 3.85 -0.10
N HIS A 332 23.09 3.37 0.96
CA HIS A 332 24.48 2.94 0.95
C HIS A 332 24.64 1.60 1.68
N ARG A 333 25.33 0.64 1.03
CA ARG A 333 25.65 -0.66 1.60
C ARG A 333 27.14 -0.71 1.96
N LEU A 334 27.40 -1.02 3.21
CA LEU A 334 28.72 -1.26 3.78
C LEU A 334 28.95 -2.76 3.91
N ASP A 335 30.05 -3.24 3.41
CA ASP A 335 30.52 -4.60 3.64
C ASP A 335 31.39 -4.61 4.92
N LEU A 336 30.91 -5.30 5.96
CA LEU A 336 31.59 -5.41 7.25
C LEU A 336 32.53 -6.64 7.32
N GLY A 337 32.63 -7.38 6.23
CA GLY A 337 33.37 -8.66 6.18
C GLY A 337 32.61 -9.81 6.82
N ARG A 338 33.14 -11.03 6.71
CA ARG A 338 32.53 -12.28 7.25
C ARG A 338 31.10 -12.49 6.80
N ALA A 339 30.75 -12.08 5.56
CA ALA A 339 29.41 -12.12 5.00
C ALA A 339 28.38 -11.36 5.86
N GLN A 340 28.78 -10.21 6.38
CA GLN A 340 27.91 -9.25 7.07
C GLN A 340 27.83 -7.96 6.27
N HIS A 341 26.63 -7.40 6.19
CA HIS A 341 26.37 -6.18 5.45
C HIS A 341 25.51 -5.23 6.27
N LEU A 342 25.88 -3.95 6.27
CA LEU A 342 25.04 -2.88 6.83
C LEU A 342 24.55 -2.01 5.68
N THR A 343 23.23 -1.93 5.50
CA THR A 343 22.60 -1.03 4.54
C THR A 343 21.96 0.13 5.29
N LEU A 344 22.37 1.34 4.93
CA LEU A 344 21.76 2.58 5.41
C LEU A 344 20.91 3.16 4.29
N GLU A 345 19.69 3.58 4.61
CA GLU A 345 18.74 4.14 3.66
C GLU A 345 18.02 5.33 4.29
N ALA A 346 17.75 6.37 3.52
CA ALA A 346 16.98 7.52 3.94
C ALA A 346 16.15 8.06 2.80
N GLU A 347 14.96 8.57 3.10
CA GLU A 347 14.09 9.28 2.18
C GLU A 347 13.46 10.48 2.88
N ALA A 348 13.33 11.60 2.17
CA ALA A 348 12.68 12.81 2.67
C ALA A 348 11.84 13.44 1.56
N THR A 349 10.61 13.82 1.91
CA THR A 349 9.63 14.38 1.00
C THR A 349 9.08 15.69 1.55
N LEU A 350 9.11 16.72 0.73
CA LEU A 350 8.42 17.99 0.94
C LEU A 350 7.30 18.14 -0.08
N ILE A 351 6.15 18.44 0.41
CA ILE A 351 4.97 18.62 -0.43
C ILE A 351 4.38 19.98 -0.19
N ALA A 352 4.18 20.72 -1.29
CA ALA A 352 3.81 22.13 -1.20
C ALA A 352 2.77 22.58 -2.30
N GLY A 353 1.46 23.38 -2.14
CA GLY A 353 0.42 23.97 -3.09
C GLY A 353 -0.77 24.52 -2.51
N ARG A 354 -1.80 24.21 -3.13
CA ARG A 354 -3.11 24.71 -2.74
C ARG A 354 -4.19 23.68 -3.03
N SER A 355 -5.10 23.55 -2.10
CA SER A 355 -6.29 22.74 -2.25
C SER A 355 -7.54 23.54 -1.93
N THR A 356 -8.60 23.35 -2.71
CA THR A 356 -9.92 23.86 -2.37
C THR A 356 -10.76 22.82 -1.63
N ARG A 357 -10.14 21.75 -1.08
CA ARG A 357 -10.81 20.85 -0.14
C ARG A 357 -10.95 21.59 1.19
N PRO A 358 -12.14 21.92 1.65
CA PRO A 358 -12.27 22.55 2.94
C PRO A 358 -12.04 21.52 4.05
N LEU A 359 -11.24 21.89 5.04
CA LEU A 359 -11.02 21.12 6.27
C LEU A 359 -11.90 21.64 7.41
N SER A 360 -12.29 22.92 7.33
CA SER A 360 -13.17 23.62 8.27
C SER A 360 -13.95 24.70 7.52
N ASP A 361 -14.88 25.35 8.19
CA ASP A 361 -15.65 26.45 7.61
C ASP A 361 -14.76 27.64 7.20
N GLU A 362 -13.68 27.90 7.93
CA GLU A 362 -12.72 28.95 7.62
C GLU A 362 -11.89 28.64 6.36
N THR A 363 -11.83 27.38 5.96
CA THR A 363 -11.09 26.92 4.77
C THR A 363 -11.95 26.66 3.54
N LEU A 364 -13.22 27.11 3.52
CA LEU A 364 -14.13 26.94 2.36
C LEU A 364 -13.57 27.52 1.06
N ALA A 365 -12.77 28.60 1.14
CA ALA A 365 -12.08 29.18 -0.02
C ALA A 365 -10.81 28.42 -0.43
N GLY A 366 -10.48 27.37 0.28
CA GLY A 366 -9.26 26.58 0.12
C GLY A 366 -8.17 26.92 1.14
N ALA A 367 -7.23 25.99 1.26
CA ALA A 367 -6.07 26.06 2.13
C ALA A 367 -4.78 25.95 1.33
N ASP A 368 -3.76 26.61 1.82
CA ASP A 368 -2.39 26.31 1.42
C ASP A 368 -1.96 25.00 2.10
N VAL A 369 -0.95 24.34 1.56
CA VAL A 369 -0.51 23.06 2.05
C VAL A 369 0.98 23.00 2.13
N LEU A 370 1.47 22.56 3.25
CA LEU A 370 2.88 22.36 3.51
C LEU A 370 3.07 21.10 4.35
N GLN A 371 3.54 20.03 3.72
CA GLN A 371 3.68 18.74 4.38
C GLN A 371 5.12 18.25 4.31
N LEU A 372 5.54 17.57 5.33
CA LEU A 372 6.88 16.99 5.43
C LEU A 372 6.79 15.54 5.91
N GLY A 373 7.46 14.66 5.20
CA GLY A 373 7.65 13.27 5.58
C GLY A 373 9.07 12.82 5.37
N GLY A 374 9.47 11.80 6.09
CA GLY A 374 10.77 11.19 5.88
C GLY A 374 11.01 10.00 6.78
N LEU A 375 11.98 9.19 6.41
CA LEU A 375 12.44 8.07 7.22
C LEU A 375 13.93 7.81 7.02
N VAL A 376 14.50 7.15 8.01
CA VAL A 376 15.84 6.57 7.96
C VAL A 376 15.74 5.12 8.37
N ARG A 377 16.50 4.25 7.69
CA ARG A 377 16.55 2.81 7.97
C ARG A 377 17.99 2.33 8.00
N ALA A 378 18.34 1.58 9.05
CA ALA A 378 19.57 0.82 9.13
C ALA A 378 19.20 -0.66 9.13
N ARG A 379 19.81 -1.43 8.24
CA ARG A 379 19.60 -2.87 8.12
C ARG A 379 20.93 -3.60 8.19
N TRP A 380 21.03 -4.53 9.10
CA TRP A 380 22.19 -5.38 9.28
C TRP A 380 21.83 -6.83 8.92
N ASP A 381 22.51 -7.36 7.90
CA ASP A 381 22.38 -8.73 7.42
C ASP A 381 23.59 -9.55 7.86
N VAL A 382 23.33 -10.73 8.42
CA VAL A 382 24.34 -11.72 8.85
C VAL A 382 24.05 -13.03 8.12
N ASP A 383 24.62 -13.18 6.90
CA ASP A 383 24.30 -14.32 6.01
C ASP A 383 24.55 -15.69 6.65
N PRO A 384 25.68 -15.95 7.37
CA PRO A 384 25.90 -17.26 7.97
C PRO A 384 24.86 -17.65 9.02
N ALA A 385 24.25 -16.67 9.69
CA ALA A 385 23.22 -16.88 10.70
C ALA A 385 21.80 -16.80 10.12
N HIS A 386 21.66 -16.48 8.84
CA HIS A 386 20.37 -16.18 8.20
C HIS A 386 19.52 -15.18 8.99
N LEU A 387 20.20 -14.20 9.59
CA LEU A 387 19.64 -13.19 10.48
C LEU A 387 19.69 -11.82 9.80
N THR A 388 18.59 -11.09 9.87
CA THR A 388 18.51 -9.68 9.52
C THR A 388 17.96 -8.92 10.71
N ALA A 389 18.64 -7.86 11.15
CA ALA A 389 18.11 -6.88 12.08
C ALA A 389 17.97 -5.53 11.38
N ALA A 390 16.88 -4.84 11.60
CA ALA A 390 16.66 -3.51 11.04
C ALA A 390 16.07 -2.58 12.08
N LEU A 391 16.39 -1.31 11.94
CA LEU A 391 15.80 -0.22 12.68
C LEU A 391 15.33 0.83 11.68
N GLU A 392 14.05 1.13 11.69
CA GLU A 392 13.46 2.22 10.95
C GLU A 392 12.97 3.30 11.92
N ALA A 393 13.26 4.55 11.63
CA ALA A 393 12.69 5.71 12.30
C ALA A 393 12.09 6.64 11.25
N GLY A 394 10.86 7.08 11.46
CA GLY A 394 10.17 7.92 10.49
C GLY A 394 9.40 9.06 11.14
N TYR A 395 9.07 10.01 10.30
CA TYR A 395 8.32 11.21 10.64
C TYR A 395 7.31 11.53 9.53
N ALA A 396 6.09 11.79 9.93
CA ALA A 396 5.02 12.32 9.09
C ALA A 396 4.40 13.52 9.81
N SER A 397 4.49 14.70 9.22
CA SER A 397 3.96 15.94 9.83
C SER A 397 2.46 15.81 10.11
N GLY A 398 2.01 16.46 11.17
CA GLY A 398 0.62 16.59 11.54
C GLY A 398 0.14 18.03 11.46
N ASP A 399 -1.15 18.23 11.64
CA ASP A 399 -1.79 19.53 11.66
C ASP A 399 -2.51 19.74 12.99
N ASN A 400 -2.12 20.77 13.72
CA ASN A 400 -2.70 21.09 15.02
C ASN A 400 -3.75 22.22 14.96
N ASP A 401 -3.90 22.88 13.80
CA ASP A 401 -4.92 23.91 13.62
C ASP A 401 -5.53 23.85 12.20
N PRO A 402 -6.59 23.05 11.99
CA PRO A 402 -7.23 22.92 10.68
C PRO A 402 -7.89 24.22 10.18
N ARG A 403 -7.92 25.31 10.99
CA ARG A 403 -8.54 26.59 10.66
C ARG A 403 -7.58 27.63 10.12
N ASP A 404 -6.27 27.47 10.32
CA ASP A 404 -5.26 28.47 9.93
C ASP A 404 -4.99 28.53 8.41
N ARG A 405 -5.76 27.79 7.60
CA ARG A 405 -5.65 27.70 6.14
C ARG A 405 -4.35 27.12 5.62
N VAL A 406 -3.63 26.39 6.45
CA VAL A 406 -2.46 25.61 6.05
C VAL A 406 -2.64 24.18 6.54
N ALA A 407 -2.86 23.24 5.63
CA ALA A 407 -2.93 21.85 6.01
C ALA A 407 -1.54 21.22 6.00
N ARG A 408 -1.15 20.60 7.09
CA ARG A 408 0.22 20.13 7.35
C ARG A 408 0.33 18.60 7.48
N THR A 409 -0.77 17.89 7.53
CA THR A 409 -0.75 16.44 7.73
C THR A 409 -0.17 15.73 6.52
N PHE A 410 1.03 15.20 6.64
CA PHE A 410 1.63 14.28 5.67
C PHE A 410 1.10 12.87 5.92
N SER A 411 0.89 12.12 4.86
CA SER A 411 0.55 10.70 4.91
C SER A 411 1.52 9.92 4.04
N MET A 412 2.16 8.91 4.59
CA MET A 412 2.94 7.95 3.82
C MET A 412 2.00 7.13 2.92
N ASN A 413 2.53 6.43 1.93
CA ASN A 413 1.74 5.51 1.12
C ASN A 413 1.13 4.41 2.00
N SER A 414 -0.12 4.03 1.75
CA SER A 414 -0.83 3.02 2.54
C SER A 414 -0.21 1.61 2.48
N ASP A 415 0.63 1.36 1.48
CA ASP A 415 1.40 0.11 1.39
C ASP A 415 2.78 0.21 2.07
N HIS A 416 3.11 1.33 2.72
CA HIS A 416 4.27 1.47 3.59
C HIS A 416 3.85 1.15 5.04
N ASN A 417 3.87 -0.12 5.40
CA ASN A 417 3.35 -0.60 6.68
C ASN A 417 4.41 -0.48 7.78
N VAL A 418 4.03 0.17 8.89
CA VAL A 418 4.81 0.27 10.13
C VAL A 418 3.98 -0.35 11.26
N GLY A 419 4.39 -1.53 11.72
CA GLY A 419 3.56 -2.35 12.58
C GLY A 419 2.41 -3.03 11.83
N PHE A 420 1.43 -3.54 12.55
CA PHE A 420 0.33 -4.35 12.01
C PHE A 420 -1.05 -3.93 12.54
N VAL A 421 -1.10 -3.19 13.67
CA VAL A 421 -2.36 -2.87 14.38
C VAL A 421 -2.62 -1.37 14.44
N LEU A 422 -1.67 -0.56 14.89
CA LEU A 422 -1.88 0.86 15.16
C LEU A 422 -2.33 1.62 13.89
N PHE A 423 -1.47 1.62 12.86
CA PHE A 423 -1.72 2.39 11.64
C PHE A 423 -2.69 1.69 10.69
N ASP A 424 -2.59 0.36 10.56
CA ASP A 424 -3.40 -0.42 9.62
C ASP A 424 -4.83 -0.69 10.12
N HIS A 425 -5.06 -0.71 11.44
CA HIS A 425 -6.34 -1.18 11.98
C HIS A 425 -7.01 -0.18 12.94
N VAL A 426 -6.30 0.34 13.95
CA VAL A 426 -6.91 1.17 15.00
C VAL A 426 -7.20 2.59 14.50
N LEU A 427 -6.22 3.31 13.97
CA LEU A 427 -6.41 4.68 13.50
C LEU A 427 -7.40 4.80 12.33
N PRO A 428 -7.42 3.90 11.35
CA PRO A 428 -8.46 3.90 10.33
C PRO A 428 -9.88 3.78 10.90
N MET A 429 -10.09 2.90 11.87
CA MET A 429 -11.42 2.73 12.49
C MET A 429 -11.85 3.96 13.27
N MET A 430 -10.95 4.58 14.03
CA MET A 430 -11.25 5.80 14.79
C MET A 430 -11.57 6.97 13.86
N THR A 431 -10.77 7.19 12.83
CA THR A 431 -11.02 8.27 11.88
C THR A 431 -12.29 8.04 11.07
N ALA A 432 -12.60 6.79 10.70
CA ALA A 432 -13.87 6.46 10.04
C ALA A 432 -15.06 6.74 10.95
N ARG A 433 -14.96 6.45 12.25
CA ARG A 433 -16.01 6.77 13.23
C ARG A 433 -16.23 8.27 13.38
N ALA A 434 -15.15 9.03 13.44
CA ALA A 434 -15.24 10.49 13.49
C ALA A 434 -15.99 11.05 12.28
N ILE A 435 -15.70 10.54 11.08
CA ILE A 435 -16.36 10.97 9.86
C ILE A 435 -17.83 10.49 9.79
N ASP A 436 -18.14 9.29 10.24
CA ASP A 436 -19.50 8.80 10.33
C ASP A 436 -20.38 9.71 11.22
N ARG A 437 -19.86 10.13 12.37
CA ARG A 437 -20.53 11.11 13.25
C ARG A 437 -20.67 12.48 12.60
N LEU A 438 -19.61 12.96 11.97
CA LEU A 438 -19.61 14.26 11.30
C LEU A 438 -20.57 14.30 10.10
N ALA A 439 -20.72 13.19 9.39
CA ALA A 439 -21.63 13.05 8.26
C ALA A 439 -23.11 12.87 8.65
N ALA A 440 -23.41 12.66 9.94
CA ALA A 440 -24.77 12.48 10.40
C ALA A 440 -25.48 13.83 10.62
N PRO A 441 -26.47 14.22 9.80
CA PRO A 441 -27.10 15.56 9.89
C PRO A 441 -27.75 15.84 11.26
N ALA A 442 -28.24 14.79 11.92
CA ALA A 442 -28.83 14.90 13.25
C ALA A 442 -27.82 15.27 14.35
N LEU A 443 -26.53 15.03 14.12
CA LEU A 443 -25.46 15.26 15.09
C LEU A 443 -24.65 16.53 14.78
N SER A 444 -24.41 16.83 13.52
CA SER A 444 -23.47 17.88 13.09
C SER A 444 -24.11 19.02 12.29
N GLY A 445 -25.38 18.88 11.89
CA GLY A 445 -25.98 19.80 10.91
C GLY A 445 -25.44 19.51 9.49
N THR A 446 -24.87 20.53 8.85
CA THR A 446 -24.25 20.34 7.51
C THR A 446 -22.78 19.97 7.68
N PRO A 447 -22.36 18.73 7.34
CA PRO A 447 -20.98 18.33 7.47
C PRO A 447 -20.08 19.09 6.47
N PRO A 448 -18.81 19.33 6.81
CA PRO A 448 -17.85 19.86 5.87
C PRO A 448 -17.73 18.95 4.64
N ALA A 449 -17.78 19.54 3.45
CA ALA A 449 -17.83 18.81 2.19
C ALA A 449 -16.63 17.87 1.93
N SER A 450 -15.53 18.09 2.64
CA SER A 450 -14.31 17.29 2.49
C SER A 450 -14.03 16.36 3.68
N ALA A 451 -14.98 16.23 4.61
CA ALA A 451 -14.82 15.38 5.80
C ALA A 451 -14.43 13.94 5.46
N ARG A 452 -14.97 13.39 4.37
CA ARG A 452 -14.63 12.04 3.88
C ARG A 452 -13.14 11.83 3.61
N PHE A 453 -12.39 12.89 3.35
CA PHE A 453 -10.95 12.82 3.10
C PHE A 453 -10.11 12.84 4.38
N LEU A 454 -10.73 12.91 5.55
CA LEU A 454 -10.05 12.87 6.84
C LEU A 454 -9.94 11.44 7.41
N VAL A 455 -10.49 10.44 6.71
CA VAL A 455 -10.33 9.02 7.08
C VAL A 455 -8.91 8.58 6.76
N ASN A 456 -8.22 8.00 7.74
CA ASN A 456 -6.89 7.40 7.53
C ASN A 456 -7.03 6.11 6.71
N PRO A 457 -6.32 5.95 5.59
CA PRO A 457 -6.41 4.76 4.74
C PRO A 457 -5.57 3.56 5.21
N GLY A 458 -5.05 3.55 6.43
CA GLY A 458 -4.06 2.59 6.90
C GLY A 458 -2.62 3.09 6.72
N ALA A 459 -2.44 4.38 6.56
CA ALA A 459 -1.15 4.99 6.33
C ALA A 459 -0.57 5.64 7.60
N VAL A 460 0.75 5.69 7.69
CA VAL A 460 1.43 6.48 8.72
C VAL A 460 1.21 7.96 8.44
N SER A 461 0.55 8.65 9.35
CA SER A 461 0.29 10.08 9.28
C SER A 461 0.30 10.72 10.66
N ASN A 462 0.63 12.00 10.75
CA ASN A 462 0.73 12.73 12.05
C ASN A 462 1.52 11.93 13.09
N ALA A 463 2.69 11.40 12.76
CA ALA A 463 3.43 10.51 13.63
C ALA A 463 4.95 10.69 13.52
N ALA A 464 5.63 10.51 14.64
CA ALA A 464 7.02 10.11 14.69
C ALA A 464 7.08 8.70 15.29
N TYR A 465 7.88 7.82 14.72
CA TYR A 465 7.92 6.43 15.14
C TYR A 465 9.33 5.83 15.12
N LEU A 466 9.49 4.75 15.88
CA LEU A 466 10.64 3.89 15.89
C LEU A 466 10.19 2.44 15.73
N HIS A 467 10.76 1.72 14.76
CA HIS A 467 10.34 0.37 14.38
C HIS A 467 11.54 -0.56 14.20
N PRO A 468 12.10 -1.16 15.28
CA PRO A 468 13.05 -2.26 15.19
C PRO A 468 12.35 -3.55 14.75
N VAL A 469 13.00 -4.30 13.84
CA VAL A 469 12.53 -5.58 13.34
C VAL A 469 13.69 -6.57 13.29
N VAL A 470 13.45 -7.80 13.70
CA VAL A 470 14.37 -8.91 13.55
C VAL A 470 13.71 -10.01 12.71
N LYS A 471 14.42 -10.47 11.70
CA LYS A 471 14.03 -11.56 10.82
C LYS A 471 15.08 -12.67 10.92
N TRP A 472 14.64 -13.89 11.17
CA TRP A 472 15.51 -15.04 11.29
C TRP A 472 14.97 -16.24 10.53
N ARG A 473 15.84 -16.95 9.82
CA ARG A 473 15.53 -18.19 9.11
C ARG A 473 16.28 -19.35 9.74
N PRO A 474 15.73 -19.97 10.78
CA PRO A 474 16.35 -21.11 11.43
C PRO A 474 16.51 -22.32 10.51
N LEU A 475 15.61 -22.44 9.56
CA LEU A 475 15.59 -23.47 8.51
C LEU A 475 15.28 -22.77 7.19
N GLU A 476 15.82 -23.26 6.09
CA GLU A 476 15.64 -22.66 4.76
C GLU A 476 14.16 -22.32 4.40
N PRO A 477 13.17 -23.23 4.64
CA PRO A 477 11.78 -22.94 4.33
C PRO A 477 11.04 -22.13 5.41
N VAL A 478 11.63 -21.89 6.59
CA VAL A 478 10.95 -21.25 7.73
C VAL A 478 11.55 -19.88 8.00
N GLU A 479 10.70 -18.86 8.03
CA GLU A 479 11.07 -17.50 8.44
C GLU A 479 10.26 -17.09 9.67
N LEU A 480 10.96 -16.58 10.68
CA LEU A 480 10.41 -15.94 11.86
C LEU A 480 10.71 -14.44 11.79
N ARG A 481 9.75 -13.62 12.20
CA ARG A 481 9.93 -12.18 12.27
C ARG A 481 9.30 -11.66 13.56
N LEU A 482 10.03 -10.77 14.23
CA LEU A 482 9.56 -10.05 15.42
C LEU A 482 9.76 -8.56 15.17
N GLY A 483 8.78 -7.77 15.51
CA GLY A 483 8.78 -6.32 15.40
C GLY A 483 8.29 -5.66 16.67
N TYR A 484 8.71 -4.44 16.85
CA TYR A 484 8.19 -3.55 17.87
C TYR A 484 8.02 -2.17 17.24
N ALA A 485 6.87 -1.52 17.46
CA ALA A 485 6.68 -0.15 17.05
C ALA A 485 6.35 0.72 18.25
N PHE A 486 7.03 1.86 18.35
CA PHE A 486 6.68 2.94 19.27
C PHE A 486 6.34 4.17 18.44
N ALA A 487 5.20 4.80 18.71
CA ALA A 487 4.76 5.95 17.96
C ALA A 487 4.21 7.06 18.86
N VAL A 488 4.51 8.29 18.46
CA VAL A 488 4.00 9.52 19.07
C VAL A 488 3.43 10.42 17.98
N ALA A 489 2.38 11.16 18.27
CA ALA A 489 1.82 12.12 17.34
C ALA A 489 2.78 13.30 17.11
N ALA A 490 2.99 13.68 15.85
CA ALA A 490 3.82 14.82 15.46
C ALA A 490 3.19 16.16 15.88
N SER A 491 1.86 16.22 15.85
CA SER A 491 1.04 17.33 16.38
C SER A 491 -0.08 16.76 17.23
N ASP A 492 -0.93 17.60 17.82
CA ASP A 492 -2.06 17.14 18.62
C ASP A 492 -2.97 16.22 17.79
N VAL A 493 -3.41 15.11 18.38
CA VAL A 493 -4.32 14.18 17.74
C VAL A 493 -5.71 14.78 17.71
N ALA A 494 -6.22 15.04 16.52
CA ALA A 494 -7.54 15.63 16.33
C ALA A 494 -8.53 14.60 15.77
N ASP A 495 -9.64 14.42 16.47
CA ASP A 495 -10.84 13.78 15.96
C ASP A 495 -11.69 14.81 15.23
N ALA A 496 -12.08 14.53 14.00
CA ALA A 496 -12.79 15.50 13.16
C ALA A 496 -14.16 15.91 13.76
N TRP A 497 -14.90 14.96 14.33
CA TRP A 497 -16.18 15.24 14.98
C TRP A 497 -16.01 16.05 16.27
N GLN A 498 -15.15 15.57 17.17
CA GLN A 498 -14.92 16.22 18.46
C GLN A 498 -14.37 17.65 18.26
N THR A 499 -13.49 17.84 17.32
CA THR A 499 -12.93 19.15 16.97
C THR A 499 -14.01 20.09 16.43
N ALA A 500 -14.91 19.61 15.58
CA ALA A 500 -15.99 20.42 15.03
C ALA A 500 -16.98 20.87 16.12
N ILE A 501 -17.44 19.97 16.99
CA ILE A 501 -18.41 20.31 18.05
C ILE A 501 -17.82 21.18 19.16
N ASN A 502 -16.51 21.18 19.32
CA ASN A 502 -15.80 22.02 20.28
C ASN A 502 -15.32 23.37 19.66
N GLY A 503 -15.97 23.84 18.62
CA GLY A 503 -15.66 25.14 18.00
C GLY A 503 -14.36 25.17 17.24
N GLY A 504 -13.88 24.02 16.75
CA GLY A 504 -12.66 23.89 15.97
C GLY A 504 -11.38 23.78 16.81
N PHE A 505 -11.47 23.66 18.12
CA PHE A 505 -10.31 23.32 18.95
C PHE A 505 -9.92 21.87 18.76
N SER A 506 -8.63 21.60 18.54
CA SER A 506 -8.11 20.24 18.40
C SER A 506 -8.53 19.40 19.60
N THR A 507 -9.32 18.38 19.34
CA THR A 507 -9.93 17.52 20.37
C THR A 507 -9.73 16.06 19.99
N THR A 508 -9.25 15.25 20.94
CA THR A 508 -8.90 13.85 20.71
C THR A 508 -10.15 12.97 20.50
N PRO A 509 -10.02 11.74 19.98
CA PRO A 509 -11.12 10.77 19.88
C PRO A 509 -11.81 10.49 21.24
N GLY A 510 -11.10 10.66 22.35
CA GLY A 510 -11.64 10.57 23.71
C GLY A 510 -12.30 11.86 24.23
N GLY A 511 -12.52 12.86 23.37
CA GLY A 511 -13.22 14.11 23.75
C GLY A 511 -12.36 15.06 24.59
N ARG A 512 -11.05 14.92 24.62
CA ARG A 512 -10.15 15.77 25.43
C ARG A 512 -9.51 16.86 24.58
N VAL A 513 -9.63 18.10 24.99
CA VAL A 513 -8.83 19.21 24.51
C VAL A 513 -7.44 19.12 25.15
N PHE A 514 -6.38 19.28 24.39
CA PHE A 514 -5.00 19.08 24.84
C PHE A 514 -4.72 17.66 25.39
N GLY A 515 -5.10 16.64 24.65
CA GLY A 515 -4.81 15.24 24.96
C GLY A 515 -3.32 14.91 24.86
N GLY A 516 -2.94 13.75 25.39
CA GLY A 516 -1.58 13.23 25.21
C GLY A 516 -1.27 12.89 23.74
N ARG A 517 0.03 12.78 23.44
CA ARG A 517 0.51 12.51 22.07
C ARG A 517 1.07 11.11 21.86
N VAL A 518 1.22 10.30 22.89
CA VAL A 518 1.76 8.95 22.75
C VAL A 518 0.69 8.05 22.17
N TYR A 519 0.88 7.56 20.95
CA TYR A 519 0.00 6.53 20.37
C TYR A 519 0.16 5.20 21.09
N GLY A 520 1.37 4.84 21.51
CA GLY A 520 1.60 3.64 22.30
C GLY A 520 2.72 2.76 21.76
N HIS A 521 2.62 1.50 22.17
CA HIS A 521 3.60 0.47 21.90
C HIS A 521 2.91 -0.71 21.20
N GLU A 522 3.49 -1.17 20.12
CA GLU A 522 2.99 -2.32 19.37
C GLU A 522 4.04 -3.42 19.31
N LEU A 523 3.62 -4.65 19.47
CA LEU A 523 4.44 -5.85 19.35
C LEU A 523 3.87 -6.72 18.25
N ASP A 524 4.71 -7.09 17.28
CA ASP A 524 4.35 -7.88 16.12
C ASP A 524 5.19 -9.15 16.01
N ALA A 525 4.55 -10.20 15.54
CA ALA A 525 5.21 -11.46 15.24
C ALA A 525 4.67 -12.08 13.95
N ARG A 526 5.55 -12.71 13.18
CA ARG A 526 5.19 -13.47 11.98
C ARG A 526 5.98 -14.77 11.91
N VAL A 527 5.31 -15.83 11.49
CA VAL A 527 5.92 -17.07 11.05
C VAL A 527 5.46 -17.37 9.63
N SER A 528 6.38 -17.75 8.77
CA SER A 528 6.04 -18.19 7.41
C SER A 528 6.84 -19.42 7.02
N TRP A 529 6.21 -20.27 6.22
CA TRP A 529 6.78 -21.49 5.69
C TRP A 529 6.62 -21.51 4.16
N THR A 530 7.77 -21.65 3.49
CA THR A 530 7.85 -21.69 2.02
C THR A 530 8.46 -23.03 1.61
N PRO A 531 7.66 -24.10 1.50
CA PRO A 531 8.18 -25.42 1.13
C PRO A 531 8.75 -25.39 -0.28
N THR A 532 9.79 -26.21 -0.49
CA THR A 532 10.35 -26.46 -1.80
C THR A 532 9.39 -27.38 -2.56
N LEU A 533 8.73 -26.84 -3.57
CA LEU A 533 7.85 -27.60 -4.47
C LEU A 533 8.54 -27.84 -5.82
N PRO A 534 8.24 -28.96 -6.49
CA PRO A 534 8.75 -29.20 -7.85
C PRO A 534 8.19 -28.15 -8.84
N GLY A 535 9.01 -27.76 -9.82
CA GLY A 535 8.64 -26.84 -10.87
C GLY A 535 8.69 -25.36 -10.45
N ALA A 536 7.92 -24.51 -11.16
CA ALA A 536 7.91 -23.06 -10.98
C ALA A 536 6.96 -22.59 -9.86
N VAL A 537 6.17 -23.48 -9.28
CA VAL A 537 5.17 -23.11 -8.27
C VAL A 537 5.85 -22.87 -6.92
N ARG A 538 5.52 -21.74 -6.30
CA ARG A 538 5.93 -21.40 -4.94
C ARG A 538 4.71 -21.23 -4.05
N LEU A 539 4.68 -21.97 -2.95
CA LEU A 539 3.66 -21.87 -1.90
C LEU A 539 4.26 -21.13 -0.70
N LEU A 540 3.55 -20.17 -0.17
CA LEU A 540 3.83 -19.55 1.12
C LEU A 540 2.61 -19.75 2.01
N LEU A 541 2.82 -20.34 3.18
CA LEU A 541 1.85 -20.39 4.27
C LEU A 541 2.42 -19.61 5.44
N GLY A 542 1.57 -18.86 6.14
CA GLY A 542 2.05 -18.04 7.25
C GLY A 542 0.95 -17.63 8.20
N ALA A 543 1.37 -17.18 9.35
CA ALA A 543 0.55 -16.48 10.31
C ALA A 543 1.33 -15.26 10.82
N GLU A 544 0.62 -14.17 11.03
CA GLU A 544 1.14 -12.97 11.67
C GLU A 544 0.14 -12.41 12.67
N GLY A 545 0.64 -11.68 13.64
CA GLY A 545 -0.23 -11.04 14.62
C GLY A 545 0.47 -9.87 15.28
N GLY A 546 -0.33 -8.91 15.74
CA GLY A 546 0.11 -7.72 16.44
C GLY A 546 -0.78 -7.41 17.63
N LEU A 547 -0.20 -6.76 18.63
CA LEU A 547 -0.84 -6.32 19.86
C LEU A 547 -0.44 -4.88 20.15
N LEU A 548 -1.43 -3.98 20.27
CA LEU A 548 -1.21 -2.58 20.63
C LEU A 548 -1.49 -2.35 22.11
N VAL A 549 -0.55 -1.76 22.82
CA VAL A 549 -0.74 -1.14 24.14
C VAL A 549 -0.92 0.35 23.92
N PRO A 550 -2.17 0.87 23.98
CA PRO A 550 -2.45 2.27 23.68
C PRO A 550 -1.81 3.23 24.67
N GLY A 551 -1.39 4.38 24.18
CA GLY A 551 -0.83 5.46 24.98
C GLY A 551 -1.80 6.63 25.18
N SER A 552 -1.28 7.73 25.67
CA SER A 552 -2.05 8.92 26.10
C SER A 552 -2.80 9.65 24.97
N ALA A 553 -2.47 9.40 23.69
CA ALA A 553 -3.25 9.94 22.56
C ALA A 553 -4.69 9.45 22.52
N PHE A 554 -4.95 8.33 23.16
CA PHE A 554 -6.27 7.69 23.24
C PHE A 554 -6.98 7.88 24.58
N ASP A 555 -6.46 8.73 25.45
CA ASP A 555 -7.07 9.03 26.74
C ASP A 555 -8.52 9.51 26.58
N GLY A 556 -9.46 8.88 27.27
CA GLY A 556 -10.89 9.16 27.19
C GLY A 556 -11.66 8.32 26.18
N VAL A 557 -11.01 7.59 25.30
CA VAL A 557 -11.67 6.59 24.45
C VAL A 557 -12.18 5.45 25.33
N GLN A 558 -13.49 5.23 25.30
CA GLN A 558 -14.11 4.19 26.12
C GLN A 558 -13.94 2.81 25.49
N ASN A 559 -13.66 1.80 26.32
CA ASN A 559 -13.54 0.39 25.92
C ASN A 559 -12.47 0.12 24.84
N LEU A 560 -11.43 0.94 24.75
CA LEU A 560 -10.35 0.71 23.80
C LEU A 560 -9.60 -0.60 24.10
N GLY A 561 -9.29 -0.83 25.38
CA GLY A 561 -8.55 -2.03 25.81
C GLY A 561 -7.17 -2.14 25.17
N THR A 562 -6.78 -3.34 24.84
CA THR A 562 -5.53 -3.68 24.14
C THR A 562 -5.88 -4.34 22.81
N PRO A 563 -6.05 -3.56 21.73
CA PRO A 563 -6.41 -4.10 20.43
C PRO A 563 -5.35 -5.08 19.91
N TRP A 564 -5.81 -6.20 19.35
CA TRP A 564 -4.95 -7.14 18.66
C TRP A 564 -5.57 -7.62 17.35
N LEU A 565 -4.72 -8.00 16.43
CA LEU A 565 -5.07 -8.55 15.13
C LEU A 565 -4.19 -9.78 14.86
N VAL A 566 -4.80 -10.87 14.42
CA VAL A 566 -4.11 -12.08 13.94
C VAL A 566 -4.57 -12.38 12.52
N ARG A 567 -3.64 -12.79 11.66
CA ARG A 567 -3.88 -13.13 10.26
C ARG A 567 -3.22 -14.44 9.90
N GLY A 568 -4.02 -15.39 9.40
CA GLY A 568 -3.52 -16.52 8.63
C GLY A 568 -3.44 -16.17 7.15
N MET A 569 -2.39 -16.60 6.46
CA MET A 569 -2.18 -16.29 5.04
C MET A 569 -1.71 -17.48 4.23
N ALA A 570 -2.17 -17.56 3.00
CA ALA A 570 -1.68 -18.48 1.98
C ALA A 570 -1.46 -17.72 0.68
N SER A 571 -0.32 -17.95 0.02
CA SER A 571 -0.02 -17.39 -1.30
C SER A 571 0.58 -18.46 -2.19
N VAL A 572 0.08 -18.55 -3.41
CA VAL A 572 0.62 -19.44 -4.47
C VAL A 572 1.09 -18.54 -5.61
N ARG A 573 2.35 -18.74 -6.04
CA ARG A 573 2.93 -18.05 -7.21
C ARG A 573 3.39 -19.07 -8.23
N TRP A 574 3.21 -18.77 -9.53
CA TRP A 574 3.60 -19.64 -10.64
C TRP A 574 4.14 -18.86 -11.82
#